data_4213a9f799e147d807ae3ac25954adc2
#
_entry.id   4213a9f799e147d807ae3ac25954adc2
#
_cell.length_a   1.000
_cell.length_b   1.000
_cell.length_c   1.000
_cell.angle_alpha   90.00
_cell.angle_beta   90.00
_cell.angle_gamma   90.00
#
_symmetry.space_group_name_H-M   'P 1'
#
loop_
_entity.id
_entity.type
_entity.pdbx_description
1 polymer ?
#
loop_
_entity_poly.entity_id
_entity_poly.type
_entity_poly.pdbx_seq_one_letter_code
_entity_poly.pdbx_strand_id
1 'polypeptide(L)'
;RSRITEIPKLTDNNNSDDPDFDLPNQNNNNPGNGQSVNKNNTATPKVGTVFTVKGLRYRIANRNVRTKTCTVTCLGYDKKYLKNKKKGSVTLSIPAKIAYGKYSCMVTAIGNKAFYGCKALKRVSTGSNVLSIGSKAFSGCKALKKVTILKKTKKIGASSFAKCSSLRTITIKTTSLTKKS
;
A
#
# COMPACT_ATOMS: atom_id res chain seq x y z
N ARG A 1 -11.14 19.79 14.21
CA ARG A 1 -12.31 19.61 13.32
C ARG A 1 -11.84 18.89 12.07
N SER A 2 -12.39 17.71 11.80
CA SER A 2 -12.07 16.90 10.62
C SER A 2 -12.81 17.49 9.42
N ARG A 3 -12.08 17.95 8.40
CA ARG A 3 -12.71 18.38 7.15
C ARG A 3 -13.09 17.14 6.33
N ILE A 4 -14.35 17.02 6.01
CA ILE A 4 -14.87 16.10 5.01
C ILE A 4 -14.84 16.88 3.71
N THR A 5 -13.95 16.49 2.79
CA THR A 5 -13.92 17.09 1.46
C THR A 5 -14.65 16.15 0.52
N GLU A 6 -15.73 16.62 -0.08
CA GLU A 6 -16.42 15.91 -1.15
C GLU A 6 -15.46 15.74 -2.34
N ILE A 7 -15.58 14.59 -2.99
CA ILE A 7 -14.73 14.25 -4.14
C ILE A 7 -15.22 15.08 -5.33
N PRO A 8 -14.39 15.95 -5.94
CA PRO A 8 -14.75 16.53 -7.22
C PRO A 8 -14.98 15.39 -8.24
N LYS A 9 -16.09 15.42 -8.95
CA LYS A 9 -16.32 14.58 -10.12
C LYS A 9 -15.16 14.81 -11.09
N LEU A 10 -14.26 13.84 -11.21
CA LEU A 10 -13.27 13.82 -12.26
C LEU A 10 -14.02 13.50 -13.56
N THR A 11 -14.12 14.50 -14.41
CA THR A 11 -14.60 14.37 -15.78
C THR A 11 -13.72 13.38 -16.52
N ASP A 12 -14.36 12.35 -17.07
CA ASP A 12 -13.76 11.37 -17.96
C ASP A 12 -13.29 12.09 -19.23
N ASN A 13 -11.99 12.22 -19.43
CA ASN A 13 -11.45 12.35 -20.77
C ASN A 13 -11.05 10.94 -21.22
N ASN A 14 -11.90 10.40 -22.10
CA ASN A 14 -11.63 9.24 -22.91
C ASN A 14 -10.29 9.40 -23.62
N ASN A 15 -9.34 8.57 -23.33
CA ASN A 15 -8.52 8.00 -24.38
C ASN A 15 -8.30 6.52 -24.08
N SER A 16 -8.89 5.72 -24.93
CA SER A 16 -8.74 4.30 -25.09
C SER A 16 -7.30 3.99 -25.47
N ASP A 17 -6.92 2.75 -25.19
CA ASP A 17 -5.75 2.06 -25.69
C ASP A 17 -4.43 2.38 -24.96
N ASP A 18 -4.30 1.72 -23.79
CA ASP A 18 -2.99 1.42 -23.25
C ASP A 18 -2.75 -0.10 -23.40
N PRO A 19 -2.03 -0.53 -24.47
CA PRO A 19 -1.71 -1.93 -24.70
C PRO A 19 -0.57 -2.45 -23.81
N ASP A 20 -0.01 -1.63 -22.93
CA ASP A 20 1.08 -2.02 -22.02
C ASP A 20 0.54 -2.46 -20.65
N PHE A 21 -0.27 -3.51 -20.63
CA PHE A 21 -0.42 -4.35 -19.45
C PHE A 21 0.78 -5.29 -19.38
N ASP A 22 1.96 -4.73 -19.30
CA ASP A 22 3.16 -5.48 -18.97
C ASP A 22 3.12 -5.82 -17.49
N LEU A 23 2.66 -7.04 -17.22
CA LEU A 23 3.02 -7.74 -16.00
C LEU A 23 4.55 -7.73 -15.95
N PRO A 24 5.20 -7.26 -14.88
CA PRO A 24 6.64 -7.36 -14.80
C PRO A 24 7.04 -8.80 -15.07
N ASN A 25 7.79 -8.96 -16.14
CA ASN A 25 8.33 -10.20 -16.70
C ASN A 25 8.79 -11.14 -15.59
N GLN A 26 8.13 -12.28 -15.48
CA GLN A 26 8.42 -13.37 -14.54
C GLN A 26 9.58 -14.22 -15.06
N ASN A 27 10.66 -13.59 -15.52
CA ASN A 27 11.91 -14.30 -15.85
C ASN A 27 13.07 -13.67 -15.09
N ASN A 28 13.06 -13.87 -13.81
CA ASN A 28 14.27 -14.00 -13.03
C ASN A 28 14.09 -15.22 -12.13
N ASN A 29 14.71 -16.31 -12.56
CA ASN A 29 14.92 -17.52 -11.78
C ASN A 29 15.69 -17.16 -10.50
N ASN A 30 14.94 -16.73 -9.49
CA ASN A 30 15.38 -16.77 -8.11
C ASN A 30 14.17 -17.24 -7.29
N PRO A 31 14.23 -18.41 -6.67
CA PRO A 31 13.14 -18.88 -5.82
C PRO A 31 13.10 -18.01 -4.57
N GLY A 32 12.48 -16.84 -4.69
CA GLY A 32 12.14 -15.97 -3.59
C GLY A 32 11.04 -16.62 -2.77
N ASN A 33 11.46 -17.60 -1.99
CA ASN A 33 10.68 -18.22 -0.95
C ASN A 33 9.94 -17.14 -0.14
N GLY A 34 8.61 -17.10 -0.25
CA GLY A 34 7.74 -16.26 0.56
C GLY A 34 7.80 -16.70 2.02
N GLN A 35 8.90 -16.37 2.67
CA GLN A 35 9.09 -16.68 4.08
C GLN A 35 8.08 -15.87 4.90
N SER A 36 7.08 -16.57 5.40
CA SER A 36 6.40 -16.18 6.63
C SER A 36 7.48 -15.88 7.66
N VAL A 37 7.54 -14.63 8.15
CA VAL A 37 8.63 -14.20 9.03
C VAL A 37 8.56 -15.02 10.31
N ASN A 38 9.33 -16.09 10.35
CA ASN A 38 9.59 -16.85 11.54
C ASN A 38 10.30 -15.92 12.54
N LYS A 39 9.84 -15.87 13.79
CA LYS A 39 10.40 -15.03 14.86
C LYS A 39 11.90 -15.26 15.10
N ASN A 40 12.48 -16.30 14.53
CA ASN A 40 13.88 -16.71 14.67
C ASN A 40 14.79 -16.20 13.54
N ASN A 41 14.32 -15.31 12.65
CA ASN A 41 15.19 -14.77 11.61
C ASN A 41 16.16 -13.75 12.20
N THR A 42 17.37 -14.18 12.54
CA THR A 42 18.48 -13.35 13.02
C THR A 42 19.16 -12.56 11.89
N ALA A 43 18.77 -12.82 10.64
CA ALA A 43 19.39 -12.22 9.46
C ALA A 43 19.21 -10.69 9.43
N THR A 44 20.30 -10.01 9.08
CA THR A 44 20.26 -8.57 8.80
C THR A 44 19.42 -8.32 7.55
N PRO A 45 18.39 -7.45 7.62
CA PRO A 45 17.55 -7.18 6.46
C PRO A 45 18.38 -6.56 5.33
N LYS A 46 18.26 -7.08 4.11
CA LYS A 46 18.85 -6.47 2.92
C LYS A 46 17.84 -5.51 2.28
N VAL A 47 18.30 -4.35 1.80
CA VAL A 47 17.46 -3.44 1.01
C VAL A 47 16.95 -4.18 -0.22
N GLY A 48 15.67 -4.01 -0.55
CA GLY A 48 15.01 -4.75 -1.63
C GLY A 48 14.36 -6.08 -1.19
N THR A 49 14.75 -6.66 -0.05
CA THR A 49 14.12 -7.91 0.44
C THR A 49 12.61 -7.74 0.57
N VAL A 50 11.86 -8.69 0.01
CA VAL A 50 10.40 -8.77 0.12
C VAL A 50 10.02 -9.86 1.11
N PHE A 51 9.09 -9.55 1.99
CA PHE A 51 8.59 -10.48 3.00
C PHE A 51 7.11 -10.20 3.30
N THR A 52 6.45 -11.14 3.98
CA THR A 52 5.02 -11.07 4.26
C THR A 52 4.77 -11.09 5.77
N VAL A 53 3.94 -10.16 6.24
CA VAL A 53 3.45 -10.12 7.64
C VAL A 53 1.94 -9.98 7.62
N LYS A 54 1.22 -10.89 8.27
CA LYS A 54 -0.25 -10.87 8.37
C LYS A 54 -0.96 -10.70 7.01
N GLY A 55 -0.43 -11.36 5.98
CA GLY A 55 -0.98 -11.32 4.62
C GLY A 55 -0.63 -10.08 3.81
N LEU A 56 0.11 -9.13 4.35
CA LEU A 56 0.63 -7.96 3.64
C LEU A 56 2.10 -8.16 3.28
N ARG A 57 2.44 -7.86 2.04
CA ARG A 57 3.81 -7.90 1.52
C ARG A 57 4.49 -6.57 1.72
N TYR A 58 5.75 -6.62 2.10
CA TYR A 58 6.58 -5.45 2.34
C TYR A 58 7.92 -5.61 1.67
N ARG A 59 8.50 -4.50 1.21
CA ARG A 59 9.87 -4.42 0.71
C ARG A 59 10.69 -3.53 1.61
N ILE A 60 11.88 -3.97 2.02
CA ILE A 60 12.84 -3.15 2.76
C ILE A 60 13.33 -2.02 1.87
N ALA A 61 13.05 -0.78 2.25
CA ALA A 61 13.45 0.42 1.52
C ALA A 61 14.77 0.99 2.04
N ASN A 62 14.97 0.95 3.36
CA ASN A 62 16.20 1.38 4.01
C ASN A 62 16.39 0.65 5.34
N ARG A 63 17.61 0.60 5.85
CA ARG A 63 17.94 -0.01 7.14
C ARG A 63 19.05 0.76 7.87
N ASN A 64 18.98 0.71 9.18
CA ASN A 64 20.07 1.12 10.05
C ASN A 64 20.46 -0.08 10.95
N VAL A 65 21.66 -0.60 10.73
CA VAL A 65 22.14 -1.80 11.44
C VAL A 65 22.44 -1.49 12.91
N ARG A 66 22.98 -0.29 13.18
CA ARG A 66 23.34 0.15 14.53
C ARG A 66 22.11 0.25 15.43
N THR A 67 21.05 0.91 14.96
CA THR A 67 19.82 1.11 15.73
C THR A 67 18.81 -0.02 15.57
N LYS A 68 19.11 -1.04 14.77
CA LYS A 68 18.20 -2.16 14.43
C LYS A 68 16.83 -1.66 13.97
N THR A 69 16.84 -0.63 13.11
CA THR A 69 15.62 -0.07 12.51
C THR A 69 15.64 -0.21 11.00
N CYS A 70 14.46 -0.24 10.41
CA CYS A 70 14.32 -0.16 8.96
C CYS A 70 13.06 0.60 8.55
N THR A 71 13.01 1.00 7.28
CA THR A 71 11.80 1.48 6.64
C THR A 71 11.36 0.52 5.57
N VAL A 72 10.06 0.38 5.39
CA VAL A 72 9.50 -0.54 4.41
C VAL A 72 8.40 0.12 3.60
N THR A 73 8.25 -0.37 2.36
CA THR A 73 7.14 -0.05 1.48
C THR A 73 6.14 -1.21 1.52
N CYS A 74 4.88 -0.92 1.78
CA CYS A 74 3.79 -1.90 1.65
C CYS A 74 3.48 -2.13 0.17
N LEU A 75 3.57 -3.38 -0.28
CA LEU A 75 3.36 -3.79 -1.67
C LEU A 75 1.96 -4.35 -1.94
N GLY A 76 1.09 -4.36 -0.92
CA GLY A 76 -0.25 -4.92 -1.04
C GLY A 76 -0.40 -6.28 -0.38
N TYR A 77 -1.54 -6.93 -0.63
CA TYR A 77 -1.81 -8.25 -0.09
C TYR A 77 -1.06 -9.36 -0.85
N ASP A 78 -0.68 -10.40 -0.13
CA ASP A 78 -0.31 -11.66 -0.74
C ASP A 78 -1.52 -12.29 -1.43
N LYS A 79 -1.31 -12.90 -2.62
CA LYS A 79 -2.39 -13.52 -3.39
C LYS A 79 -3.09 -14.64 -2.61
N LYS A 80 -2.33 -15.41 -1.81
CA LYS A 80 -2.87 -16.49 -0.96
C LYS A 80 -3.83 -15.93 0.08
N TYR A 81 -3.50 -14.77 0.69
CA TYR A 81 -4.37 -14.13 1.67
C TYR A 81 -5.71 -13.71 1.09
N LEU A 82 -5.74 -13.26 -0.17
CA LEU A 82 -6.97 -12.80 -0.83
C LEU A 82 -7.83 -13.92 -1.40
N LYS A 83 -7.29 -15.13 -1.63
CA LYS A 83 -7.96 -16.23 -2.33
C LYS A 83 -9.38 -16.51 -1.82
N ASN A 84 -9.60 -16.42 -0.51
CA ASN A 84 -10.89 -16.74 0.13
C ASN A 84 -11.62 -15.50 0.68
N LYS A 85 -11.23 -14.28 0.28
CA LYS A 85 -11.88 -13.05 0.76
C LYS A 85 -13.00 -12.60 -0.15
N LYS A 86 -14.20 -12.46 0.41
CA LYS A 86 -15.38 -11.95 -0.30
C LYS A 86 -15.19 -10.47 -0.68
N LYS A 87 -15.88 -10.05 -1.75
CA LYS A 87 -15.91 -8.63 -2.18
C LYS A 87 -16.35 -7.73 -1.00
N GLY A 88 -15.59 -6.67 -0.75
CA GLY A 88 -15.91 -5.68 0.28
C GLY A 88 -15.89 -6.24 1.72
N SER A 89 -15.20 -7.35 1.98
CA SER A 89 -15.12 -7.95 3.32
C SER A 89 -13.94 -7.45 4.17
N VAL A 90 -12.94 -6.81 3.55
CA VAL A 90 -11.67 -6.47 4.20
C VAL A 90 -11.62 -5.01 4.59
N THR A 91 -11.34 -4.77 5.87
CA THR A 91 -10.89 -3.47 6.37
C THR A 91 -9.39 -3.52 6.54
N LEU A 92 -8.68 -2.67 5.79
CA LEU A 92 -7.23 -2.57 5.84
C LEU A 92 -6.82 -1.44 6.78
N SER A 93 -6.03 -1.77 7.78
CA SER A 93 -5.25 -0.79 8.55
C SER A 93 -3.77 -1.05 8.31
N ILE A 94 -3.09 -0.13 7.66
CA ILE A 94 -1.64 -0.23 7.48
C ILE A 94 -0.98 0.01 8.83
N PRO A 95 -0.18 -0.94 9.36
CA PRO A 95 0.48 -0.75 10.64
C PRO A 95 1.54 0.36 10.56
N ALA A 96 1.77 1.07 11.66
CA ALA A 96 2.82 2.07 11.74
C ALA A 96 4.22 1.43 11.71
N LYS A 97 4.35 0.26 12.34
CA LYS A 97 5.58 -0.52 12.44
C LYS A 97 5.28 -2.01 12.30
N ILE A 98 6.26 -2.75 11.82
CA ILE A 98 6.26 -4.21 11.76
C ILE A 98 7.64 -4.72 12.18
N ALA A 99 7.73 -5.97 12.60
CA ALA A 99 9.00 -6.60 12.93
C ALA A 99 9.57 -7.38 11.74
N TYR A 100 10.88 -7.37 11.58
CA TYR A 100 11.65 -8.26 10.73
C TYR A 100 12.83 -8.81 11.54
N GLY A 101 12.70 -10.01 12.06
CA GLY A 101 13.62 -10.51 13.08
C GLY A 101 13.72 -9.55 14.26
N LYS A 102 14.92 -9.12 14.58
CA LYS A 102 15.19 -8.14 15.66
C LYS A 102 15.04 -6.66 15.22
N TYR A 103 14.68 -6.40 13.97
CA TYR A 103 14.55 -5.04 13.46
C TYR A 103 13.11 -4.52 13.60
N SER A 104 13.00 -3.26 14.06
CA SER A 104 11.74 -2.51 14.04
C SER A 104 11.65 -1.72 12.73
N CYS A 105 10.70 -2.09 11.88
CA CYS A 105 10.55 -1.51 10.55
C CYS A 105 9.33 -0.60 10.48
N MET A 106 9.56 0.69 10.22
CA MET A 106 8.49 1.66 10.00
C MET A 106 7.91 1.50 8.61
N VAL A 107 6.58 1.45 8.48
CA VAL A 107 5.90 1.44 7.18
C VAL A 107 5.75 2.88 6.72
N THR A 108 6.62 3.31 5.79
CA THR A 108 6.72 4.71 5.35
C THR A 108 6.08 4.98 4.00
N ALA A 109 5.78 3.94 3.22
CA ALA A 109 5.16 4.10 1.91
C ALA A 109 4.18 2.98 1.59
N ILE A 110 3.17 3.29 0.77
CA ILE A 110 2.36 2.35 0.03
C ILE A 110 2.85 2.39 -1.41
N GLY A 111 3.24 1.26 -1.96
CA GLY A 111 3.85 1.16 -3.29
C GLY A 111 2.87 1.45 -4.43
N ASN A 112 3.41 1.67 -5.62
CA ASN A 112 2.62 1.79 -6.84
C ASN A 112 1.79 0.52 -7.06
N LYS A 113 0.54 0.68 -7.45
CA LYS A 113 -0.39 -0.44 -7.71
C LYS A 113 -0.52 -1.46 -6.55
N ALA A 114 -0.12 -1.11 -5.30
CA ALA A 114 -0.06 -2.05 -4.17
C ALA A 114 -1.38 -2.82 -3.94
N PHE A 115 -2.51 -2.18 -4.08
CA PHE A 115 -3.84 -2.77 -3.92
C PHE A 115 -4.69 -2.62 -5.18
N TYR A 116 -4.05 -2.49 -6.34
CA TYR A 116 -4.74 -2.31 -7.62
C TYR A 116 -5.79 -3.41 -7.84
N GLY A 117 -7.02 -3.01 -8.18
CA GLY A 117 -8.12 -3.93 -8.48
C GLY A 117 -8.59 -4.79 -7.30
N CYS A 118 -8.16 -4.50 -6.06
CA CYS A 118 -8.52 -5.32 -4.91
C CYS A 118 -10.01 -5.22 -4.57
N LYS A 119 -10.79 -6.22 -5.04
CA LYS A 119 -12.25 -6.28 -4.84
C LYS A 119 -12.65 -6.53 -3.39
N ALA A 120 -11.76 -7.10 -2.57
CA ALA A 120 -12.04 -7.42 -1.17
C ALA A 120 -12.06 -6.18 -0.26
N LEU A 121 -11.38 -5.09 -0.62
CA LEU A 121 -11.27 -3.90 0.24
C LEU A 121 -12.61 -3.15 0.38
N LYS A 122 -13.01 -2.91 1.62
CA LYS A 122 -14.16 -2.08 2.01
C LYS A 122 -13.76 -0.74 2.62
N ARG A 123 -12.74 -0.77 3.48
CA ARG A 123 -12.21 0.42 4.16
C ARG A 123 -10.69 0.36 4.19
N VAL A 124 -10.05 1.53 4.14
CA VAL A 124 -8.60 1.67 4.25
C VAL A 124 -8.27 2.77 5.25
N SER A 125 -7.33 2.50 6.17
CA SER A 125 -6.65 3.50 6.97
C SER A 125 -5.15 3.39 6.71
N THR A 126 -4.52 4.51 6.36
CA THR A 126 -3.05 4.56 6.23
C THR A 126 -2.42 4.52 7.61
N GLY A 127 -1.24 3.91 7.72
CA GLY A 127 -0.47 3.92 8.97
C GLY A 127 0.01 5.32 9.35
N SER A 128 0.22 5.56 10.64
CA SER A 128 0.66 6.87 11.14
C SER A 128 2.05 7.30 10.66
N ASN A 129 2.87 6.37 10.14
CA ASN A 129 4.20 6.64 9.60
C ASN A 129 4.23 6.67 8.06
N VAL A 130 3.10 6.47 7.37
CA VAL A 130 3.04 6.52 5.91
C VAL A 130 3.22 7.95 5.43
N LEU A 131 4.29 8.19 4.69
CA LEU A 131 4.67 9.48 4.10
C LEU A 131 4.14 9.63 2.67
N SER A 132 4.00 8.51 1.94
CA SER A 132 3.58 8.53 0.55
C SER A 132 2.67 7.36 0.17
N ILE A 133 1.73 7.64 -0.73
CA ILE A 133 0.88 6.67 -1.40
C ILE A 133 1.29 6.67 -2.88
N GLY A 134 1.64 5.52 -3.41
CA GLY A 134 2.10 5.36 -4.80
C GLY A 134 0.99 5.56 -5.83
N SER A 135 1.40 5.73 -7.09
CA SER A 135 0.48 5.87 -8.21
C SER A 135 -0.39 4.62 -8.37
N LYS A 136 -1.67 4.82 -8.67
CA LYS A 136 -2.67 3.75 -8.86
C LYS A 136 -2.75 2.77 -7.67
N ALA A 137 -2.30 3.15 -6.46
CA ALA A 137 -2.17 2.25 -5.30
C ALA A 137 -3.48 1.52 -4.95
N PHE A 138 -4.61 2.17 -5.03
CA PHE A 138 -5.94 1.60 -4.78
C PHE A 138 -6.86 1.69 -6.00
N SER A 139 -6.33 2.01 -7.16
CA SER A 139 -7.13 2.14 -8.38
C SER A 139 -7.90 0.85 -8.66
N GLY A 140 -9.17 0.97 -9.05
CA GLY A 140 -10.03 -0.17 -9.35
C GLY A 140 -10.52 -0.98 -8.14
N CYS A 141 -10.34 -0.48 -6.92
CA CYS A 141 -10.92 -1.09 -5.71
C CYS A 141 -12.43 -0.82 -5.65
N LYS A 142 -13.21 -1.50 -6.49
CA LYS A 142 -14.63 -1.21 -6.74
C LYS A 142 -15.53 -1.30 -5.49
N ALA A 143 -15.13 -2.06 -4.44
CA ALA A 143 -15.88 -2.19 -3.19
C ALA A 143 -15.41 -1.23 -2.08
N LEU A 144 -14.38 -0.42 -2.35
CA LEU A 144 -13.82 0.51 -1.38
C LEU A 144 -14.79 1.66 -1.13
N LYS A 145 -15.24 1.81 0.13
CA LYS A 145 -16.25 2.83 0.53
C LYS A 145 -15.64 4.00 1.29
N LYS A 146 -14.58 3.76 2.07
CA LYS A 146 -13.98 4.78 2.94
C LYS A 146 -12.47 4.66 2.97
N VAL A 147 -11.79 5.80 2.86
CA VAL A 147 -10.34 5.95 3.04
C VAL A 147 -10.06 6.96 4.13
N THR A 148 -9.12 6.64 5.03
CA THR A 148 -8.62 7.58 6.04
C THR A 148 -7.11 7.73 5.84
N ILE A 149 -6.67 8.95 5.52
CA ILE A 149 -5.27 9.32 5.33
C ILE A 149 -4.78 10.05 6.56
N LEU A 150 -3.74 9.52 7.21
CA LEU A 150 -3.25 10.04 8.50
C LEU A 150 -2.20 11.15 8.33
N LYS A 151 -1.87 11.81 9.45
CA LYS A 151 -1.19 13.11 9.51
C LYS A 151 0.15 13.21 8.76
N LYS A 152 0.95 12.14 8.70
CA LYS A 152 2.29 12.21 8.10
C LYS A 152 2.32 12.06 6.58
N THR A 153 1.20 11.72 5.95
CA THR A 153 1.17 11.55 4.49
C THR A 153 1.36 12.90 3.80
N LYS A 154 2.41 13.01 2.98
CA LYS A 154 2.79 14.22 2.25
C LYS A 154 2.52 14.11 0.74
N LYS A 155 2.55 12.89 0.19
CA LYS A 155 2.42 12.66 -1.26
C LYS A 155 1.37 11.59 -1.54
N ILE A 156 0.51 11.87 -2.52
CA ILE A 156 -0.47 10.93 -3.05
C ILE A 156 -0.21 10.86 -4.56
N GLY A 157 0.15 9.68 -5.05
CA GLY A 157 0.47 9.46 -6.45
C GLY A 157 -0.76 9.58 -7.36
N ALA A 158 -0.51 9.79 -8.64
CA ALA A 158 -1.57 9.95 -9.63
C ALA A 158 -2.52 8.74 -9.65
N SER A 159 -3.81 9.01 -9.85
CA SER A 159 -4.85 7.98 -9.99
C SER A 159 -4.93 6.98 -8.84
N SER A 160 -4.42 7.33 -7.64
CA SER A 160 -4.35 6.40 -6.49
C SER A 160 -5.70 5.79 -6.12
N PHE A 161 -6.80 6.50 -6.32
CA PHE A 161 -8.16 6.07 -6.02
C PHE A 161 -9.07 6.07 -7.25
N ALA A 162 -8.51 6.12 -8.45
CA ALA A 162 -9.29 6.09 -9.68
C ALA A 162 -10.11 4.78 -9.77
N LYS A 163 -11.25 4.84 -10.45
CA LYS A 163 -12.13 3.69 -10.69
C LYS A 163 -12.60 2.97 -9.40
N CYS A 164 -12.61 3.66 -8.25
CA CYS A 164 -13.18 3.17 -6.98
C CYS A 164 -14.69 3.54 -6.93
N SER A 165 -15.52 2.83 -7.69
CA SER A 165 -16.94 3.21 -7.94
C SER A 165 -17.82 3.28 -6.69
N SER A 166 -17.45 2.60 -5.60
CA SER A 166 -18.19 2.65 -4.33
C SER A 166 -17.62 3.68 -3.33
N LEU A 167 -16.57 4.43 -3.70
CA LEU A 167 -15.90 5.33 -2.77
C LEU A 167 -16.78 6.55 -2.48
N ARG A 168 -17.12 6.73 -1.21
CA ARG A 168 -17.99 7.80 -0.73
C ARG A 168 -17.28 8.82 0.14
N THR A 169 -16.23 8.38 0.87
CA THR A 169 -15.60 9.23 1.87
C THR A 169 -14.09 9.07 1.82
N ILE A 170 -13.37 10.18 1.67
CA ILE A 170 -11.93 10.27 1.93
C ILE A 170 -11.74 11.27 3.07
N THR A 171 -11.26 10.78 4.22
CA THR A 171 -10.91 11.63 5.37
C THR A 171 -9.41 11.88 5.33
N ILE A 172 -9.01 13.14 5.18
CA ILE A 172 -7.62 13.56 5.15
C ILE A 172 -7.30 14.28 6.46
N LYS A 173 -6.41 13.69 7.28
CA LYS A 173 -5.97 14.26 8.56
C LYS A 173 -4.65 15.02 8.45
N THR A 174 -4.02 15.03 7.29
CA THR A 174 -2.77 15.76 7.05
C THR A 174 -3.06 17.19 6.60
N THR A 175 -2.21 18.12 7.02
CA THR A 175 -2.19 19.52 6.55
C THR A 175 -1.06 19.79 5.56
N SER A 176 -0.22 18.78 5.28
CA SER A 176 1.05 18.92 4.56
C SER A 176 1.07 18.17 3.23
N LEU A 177 -0.07 18.10 2.52
CA LEU A 177 -0.07 17.55 1.15
C LEU A 177 0.67 18.50 0.21
N THR A 178 1.75 18.03 -0.39
CA THR A 178 2.43 18.75 -1.47
C THR A 178 1.75 18.41 -2.80
N LYS A 179 1.31 19.42 -3.53
CA LYS A 179 0.86 19.29 -4.92
C LYS A 179 2.09 18.94 -5.76
N LYS A 180 1.99 17.90 -6.59
CA LYS A 180 3.00 17.68 -7.62
C LYS A 180 2.73 18.73 -8.70
N SER A 181 3.66 19.66 -8.88
CA SER A 181 3.73 20.53 -10.06
C SER A 181 4.01 19.70 -11.31
#